data_346bd0df8aabd8f34690ecfd98a9c231
#
_entry.id   346bd0df8aabd8f34690ecfd98a9c231
#
_cell.length_a   1.000
_cell.length_b   1.000
_cell.length_c   1.000
_cell.angle_alpha   90.00
_cell.angle_beta   90.00
_cell.angle_gamma   90.00
#
_symmetry.space_group_name_H-M   'P 1'
#
loop_
_entity.id
_entity.type
_entity.pdbx_description
1 polymer ?
#
loop_
_entity_poly.entity_id
_entity_poly.type
_entity_poly.pdbx_seq_one_letter_code
_entity_poly.pdbx_strand_id
1 'polypeptide(L)'
;LIPSVVYGGKEPVMMASQYVATEKVLNGAGYHSPIDLDMAGKKQMAIVKHVDVDPVSRMIVNVEFQAISAKEVVEATTPVVIVNFEESEASKIYHFAMTQSIEELEVKAKPADLPKNLEVDASKMETLEDKITIADLTLPENVEFADKELDKEQVIVSLYDPVAEAEAREAAEKAAAEAEAAESAESDSAEAEAEKPA
;
A
#
# COMPACT_ATOMS: atom_id res chain seq x y z
N LEU A 1 12.02 -19.55 14.51
CA LEU A 1 11.94 -18.41 15.43
C LEU A 1 12.16 -17.13 14.64
N ILE A 2 11.39 -16.09 14.95
CA ILE A 2 11.48 -14.77 14.34
C ILE A 2 12.07 -13.85 15.40
N PRO A 3 13.17 -13.15 15.13
CA PRO A 3 13.66 -12.07 15.98
C PRO A 3 12.60 -10.95 15.99
N SER A 4 12.34 -10.39 17.14
CA SER A 4 11.32 -9.36 17.31
C SER A 4 11.77 -8.36 18.37
N VAL A 5 11.43 -7.10 18.16
CA VAL A 5 11.73 -6.03 19.10
C VAL A 5 10.44 -5.38 19.56
N VAL A 6 10.32 -5.17 20.86
CA VAL A 6 9.21 -4.43 21.48
C VAL A 6 9.74 -3.11 22.01
N TYR A 7 9.29 -2.00 21.49
CA TYR A 7 9.63 -0.65 21.94
C TYR A 7 8.38 0.14 22.38
N GLY A 8 8.55 1.35 22.89
CA GLY A 8 7.45 2.18 23.41
C GLY A 8 7.17 1.96 24.91
N GLY A 9 7.82 0.98 25.53
CA GLY A 9 7.82 0.81 26.97
C GLY A 9 8.98 1.56 27.67
N LYS A 10 9.27 1.19 28.92
CA LYS A 10 10.40 1.80 29.68
C LYS A 10 11.75 1.48 29.04
N GLU A 11 11.91 0.27 28.53
CA GLU A 11 13.13 -0.20 27.87
C GLU A 11 12.74 -1.06 26.66
N PRO A 12 13.49 -1.01 25.55
CA PRO A 12 13.26 -1.90 24.42
C PRO A 12 13.61 -3.34 24.81
N VAL A 13 12.74 -4.27 24.49
CA VAL A 13 12.92 -5.70 24.78
C VAL A 13 13.09 -6.46 23.47
N MET A 14 14.21 -7.17 23.35
CA MET A 14 14.41 -8.10 22.24
C MET A 14 13.85 -9.47 22.63
N MET A 15 13.07 -10.07 21.75
CA MET A 15 12.47 -11.38 21.94
C MET A 15 12.57 -12.23 20.68
N ALA A 16 12.38 -13.52 20.82
CA ALA A 16 12.24 -14.45 19.70
C ALA A 16 10.85 -15.07 19.76
N SER A 17 10.04 -14.82 18.75
CA SER A 17 8.70 -15.39 18.64
C SER A 17 8.69 -16.67 17.80
N GLN A 18 7.67 -17.52 18.02
CA GLN A 18 7.50 -18.72 17.23
C GLN A 18 6.90 -18.36 15.87
N TYR A 19 7.54 -18.77 14.77
CA TYR A 19 7.13 -18.46 13.41
C TYR A 19 5.63 -18.72 13.15
N VAL A 20 5.19 -19.95 13.37
CA VAL A 20 3.81 -20.36 13.09
C VAL A 20 2.77 -19.62 13.94
N ALA A 21 3.10 -19.31 15.19
CA ALA A 21 2.20 -18.57 16.07
C ALA A 21 2.09 -17.11 15.62
N THR A 22 3.21 -16.49 15.32
CA THR A 22 3.27 -15.09 14.84
C THR A 22 2.57 -14.93 13.49
N GLU A 23 2.84 -15.80 12.54
CA GLU A 23 2.19 -15.80 11.22
C GLU A 23 0.65 -15.94 11.33
N LYS A 24 0.15 -16.85 12.19
CA LYS A 24 -1.29 -17.00 12.41
C LYS A 24 -1.92 -15.76 13.02
N VAL A 25 -1.25 -15.11 13.95
CA VAL A 25 -1.74 -13.88 14.58
C VAL A 25 -1.77 -12.74 13.56
N LEU A 26 -0.69 -12.56 12.80
CA LEU A 26 -0.59 -11.53 11.77
C LEU A 26 -1.64 -11.70 10.67
N ASN A 27 -1.85 -12.94 10.19
CA ASN A 27 -2.85 -13.22 9.16
C ASN A 27 -4.29 -13.10 9.69
N GLY A 28 -4.53 -13.33 10.98
CA GLY A 28 -5.87 -13.25 11.57
C GLY A 28 -6.25 -11.86 12.07
N ALA A 29 -5.32 -11.15 12.68
CA ALA A 29 -5.53 -9.83 13.25
C ALA A 29 -5.23 -8.70 12.24
N GLY A 30 -4.44 -8.98 11.21
CA GLY A 30 -3.84 -7.96 10.34
C GLY A 30 -2.58 -7.35 10.95
N TYR A 31 -1.84 -6.61 10.13
CA TYR A 31 -0.55 -6.01 10.53
C TYR A 31 -0.70 -4.81 11.48
N HIS A 32 -1.91 -4.24 11.57
CA HIS A 32 -2.15 -2.97 12.27
C HIS A 32 -3.08 -3.09 13.48
N SER A 33 -3.51 -4.31 13.80
CA SER A 33 -4.40 -4.55 14.95
C SER A 33 -3.61 -4.69 16.25
N PRO A 34 -4.18 -4.24 17.39
CA PRO A 34 -3.57 -4.47 18.69
C PRO A 34 -3.57 -5.96 19.04
N ILE A 35 -2.45 -6.43 19.54
CA ILE A 35 -2.22 -7.81 19.97
C ILE A 35 -1.69 -7.86 21.41
N ASP A 36 -1.99 -8.95 22.11
CA ASP A 36 -1.44 -9.20 23.43
C ASP A 36 -0.17 -10.06 23.32
N LEU A 37 0.96 -9.49 23.71
CA LEU A 37 2.24 -10.20 23.81
C LEU A 37 2.41 -10.79 25.21
N ASP A 38 2.69 -12.08 25.30
CA ASP A 38 3.10 -12.73 26.56
C ASP A 38 4.63 -12.83 26.60
N MET A 39 5.24 -11.96 27.39
CA MET A 39 6.69 -11.92 27.61
C MET A 39 7.00 -12.50 28.97
N ALA A 40 7.32 -13.79 29.05
CA ALA A 40 7.69 -14.50 30.28
C ALA A 40 6.68 -14.31 31.43
N GLY A 41 5.37 -14.39 31.11
CA GLY A 41 4.28 -14.26 32.08
C GLY A 41 3.80 -12.82 32.33
N LYS A 42 4.38 -11.85 31.64
CA LYS A 42 3.86 -10.48 31.61
C LYS A 42 3.13 -10.25 30.30
N LYS A 43 1.83 -10.00 30.39
CA LYS A 43 1.03 -9.61 29.22
C LYS A 43 1.17 -8.12 28.97
N GLN A 44 1.52 -7.77 27.75
CA GLN A 44 1.61 -6.38 27.30
C GLN A 44 0.89 -6.23 25.98
N MET A 45 0.03 -5.23 25.88
CA MET A 45 -0.62 -4.88 24.63
C MET A 45 0.37 -4.15 23.74
N ALA A 46 0.44 -4.54 22.49
CA ALA A 46 1.31 -3.94 21.48
C ALA A 46 0.63 -3.90 20.12
N ILE A 47 1.06 -2.99 19.27
CA ILE A 47 0.70 -2.94 17.85
C ILE A 47 1.92 -3.38 17.05
N VAL A 48 1.68 -4.05 15.94
CA VAL A 48 2.71 -4.32 14.95
C VAL A 48 2.97 -3.04 14.17
N LYS A 49 4.19 -2.56 14.21
CA LYS A 49 4.58 -1.33 13.50
C LYS A 49 5.23 -1.64 12.17
N HIS A 50 6.04 -2.69 12.13
CA HIS A 50 6.73 -3.09 10.91
C HIS A 50 6.93 -4.61 10.88
N VAL A 51 6.83 -5.18 9.68
CA VAL A 51 7.10 -6.60 9.42
C VAL A 51 8.02 -6.69 8.22
N ASP A 52 9.22 -7.20 8.45
CA ASP A 52 10.16 -7.47 7.37
C ASP A 52 9.88 -8.85 6.78
N VAL A 53 9.60 -8.89 5.50
CA VAL A 53 9.35 -10.11 4.74
C VAL A 53 10.40 -10.28 3.65
N ASP A 54 11.02 -11.43 3.58
CA ASP A 54 11.94 -11.77 2.49
C ASP A 54 11.17 -11.85 1.16
N PRO A 55 11.51 -11.04 0.15
CA PRO A 55 10.77 -10.97 -1.10
C PRO A 55 10.82 -12.26 -1.93
N VAL A 56 11.83 -13.10 -1.72
CA VAL A 56 12.02 -14.36 -2.47
C VAL A 56 11.31 -15.52 -1.79
N SER A 57 11.57 -15.74 -0.51
CA SER A 57 10.98 -16.85 0.26
C SER A 57 9.60 -16.53 0.83
N ARG A 58 9.21 -15.24 0.87
CA ARG A 58 8.00 -14.71 1.51
C ARG A 58 7.89 -15.07 3.00
N MET A 59 9.01 -15.36 3.62
CA MET A 59 9.07 -15.63 5.05
C MET A 59 9.28 -14.35 5.84
N ILE A 60 8.63 -14.27 7.00
CA ILE A 60 8.82 -13.17 7.95
C ILE A 60 10.22 -13.30 8.56
N VAL A 61 11.02 -12.25 8.40
CA VAL A 61 12.42 -12.18 8.89
C VAL A 61 12.49 -11.48 10.24
N ASN A 62 11.72 -10.41 10.42
CA ASN A 62 11.71 -9.62 11.64
C ASN A 62 10.32 -9.04 11.88
N VAL A 63 9.98 -8.76 13.13
CA VAL A 63 8.73 -8.07 13.50
C VAL A 63 9.02 -7.04 14.57
N GLU A 64 8.57 -5.82 14.33
CA GLU A 64 8.68 -4.73 15.28
C GLU A 64 7.32 -4.46 15.93
N PHE A 65 7.31 -4.52 17.26
CA PHE A 65 6.15 -4.25 18.07
C PHE A 65 6.30 -2.94 18.83
N GLN A 66 5.28 -2.12 18.81
CA GLN A 66 5.18 -0.95 19.67
C GLN A 66 4.26 -1.26 20.83
N ALA A 67 4.80 -1.22 22.05
CA ALA A 67 4.01 -1.37 23.27
C ALA A 67 3.09 -0.18 23.45
N ILE A 68 1.82 -0.46 23.71
CA ILE A 68 0.78 0.55 23.85
C ILE A 68 0.01 0.40 25.15
N SER A 69 -0.59 1.49 25.58
CA SER A 69 -1.52 1.55 26.72
C SER A 69 -2.96 1.61 26.19
N ALA A 70 -3.88 0.88 26.77
CA ALA A 70 -5.29 0.87 26.36
C ALA A 70 -5.98 2.26 26.42
N LYS A 71 -5.36 3.23 27.10
CA LYS A 71 -5.92 4.58 27.30
C LYS A 71 -5.30 5.64 26.42
N GLU A 72 -4.18 5.36 25.81
CA GLU A 72 -3.44 6.32 24.97
C GLU A 72 -3.92 6.23 23.52
N VAL A 73 -4.02 7.38 22.88
CA VAL A 73 -4.27 7.45 21.44
C VAL A 73 -2.99 7.04 20.74
N VAL A 74 -3.09 6.11 19.83
CA VAL A 74 -1.96 5.59 19.05
C VAL A 74 -2.14 5.89 17.58
N GLU A 75 -1.04 6.09 16.91
CA GLU A 75 -0.98 6.22 15.46
C GLU A 75 -0.73 4.85 14.86
N ALA A 76 -1.65 4.41 14.03
CA ALA A 76 -1.54 3.14 13.32
C ALA A 76 -1.85 3.35 11.84
N THR A 77 -1.14 2.62 11.01
CA THR A 77 -1.42 2.55 9.58
C THR A 77 -2.54 1.55 9.36
N THR A 78 -3.59 1.92 8.62
CA THR A 78 -4.72 1.04 8.35
C THR A 78 -4.90 0.88 6.84
N PRO A 79 -5.01 -0.35 6.32
CA PRO A 79 -5.21 -0.60 4.91
C PRO A 79 -6.59 -0.14 4.46
N VAL A 80 -6.62 0.42 3.25
CA VAL A 80 -7.86 0.82 2.57
C VAL A 80 -8.31 -0.33 1.67
N VAL A 81 -9.51 -0.84 1.92
CA VAL A 81 -10.10 -1.94 1.14
C VAL A 81 -11.27 -1.41 0.33
N ILE A 82 -11.19 -1.61 -0.98
CA ILE A 82 -12.25 -1.22 -1.91
C ILE A 82 -13.27 -2.34 -1.96
N VAL A 83 -14.54 -1.97 -1.74
CA VAL A 83 -15.66 -2.91 -1.79
C VAL A 83 -16.62 -2.54 -2.92
N ASN A 84 -17.38 -3.53 -3.40
CA ASN A 84 -18.46 -3.38 -4.38
C ASN A 84 -18.04 -2.83 -5.77
N PHE A 85 -16.75 -2.83 -6.10
CA PHE A 85 -16.31 -2.40 -7.44
C PHE A 85 -16.88 -3.28 -8.55
N GLU A 86 -17.01 -4.58 -8.33
CA GLU A 86 -17.60 -5.52 -9.31
C GLU A 86 -19.08 -5.22 -9.59
N GLU A 87 -19.77 -4.50 -8.70
CA GLU A 87 -21.15 -4.11 -8.87
C GLU A 87 -21.32 -2.79 -9.62
N SER A 88 -20.25 -2.01 -9.76
CA SER A 88 -20.24 -0.73 -10.48
C SER A 88 -20.52 -0.89 -11.98
N GLU A 89 -21.10 0.14 -12.59
CA GLU A 89 -21.31 0.18 -14.05
C GLU A 89 -19.99 0.25 -14.81
N ALA A 90 -18.98 0.89 -14.23
CA ALA A 90 -17.62 0.96 -14.78
C ALA A 90 -17.02 -0.43 -15.02
N SER A 91 -17.21 -1.37 -14.09
CA SER A 91 -16.73 -2.74 -14.23
C SER A 91 -17.62 -3.58 -15.16
N LYS A 92 -18.94 -3.53 -14.98
CA LYS A 92 -19.90 -4.40 -15.69
C LYS A 92 -20.08 -4.05 -17.17
N ILE A 93 -20.13 -2.76 -17.47
CA ILE A 93 -20.49 -2.28 -18.82
C ILE A 93 -19.25 -1.91 -19.61
N TYR A 94 -18.35 -1.17 -18.98
CA TYR A 94 -17.18 -0.58 -19.66
C TYR A 94 -15.90 -1.38 -19.48
N HIS A 95 -15.88 -2.36 -18.57
CA HIS A 95 -14.71 -3.18 -18.25
C HIS A 95 -13.47 -2.36 -17.88
N PHE A 96 -13.69 -1.19 -17.26
CA PHE A 96 -12.62 -0.38 -16.73
C PHE A 96 -11.91 -1.09 -15.58
N ALA A 97 -10.62 -0.86 -15.49
CA ALA A 97 -9.84 -1.32 -14.35
C ALA A 97 -9.66 -0.16 -13.36
N MET A 98 -9.43 -0.50 -12.11
CA MET A 98 -9.15 0.48 -11.07
C MET A 98 -7.68 0.48 -10.70
N THR A 99 -7.14 1.66 -10.41
CA THR A 99 -5.83 1.83 -9.78
C THR A 99 -6.02 2.43 -8.42
N GLN A 100 -5.45 1.79 -7.42
CA GLN A 100 -5.40 2.30 -6.05
C GLN A 100 -4.08 3.04 -5.86
N SER A 101 -4.15 4.36 -5.65
CA SER A 101 -2.98 5.22 -5.44
C SER A 101 -2.51 5.22 -3.99
N ILE A 102 -3.44 5.02 -3.06
CA ILE A 102 -3.18 4.97 -1.63
C ILE A 102 -3.71 3.65 -1.09
N GLU A 103 -2.80 2.77 -0.67
CA GLU A 103 -3.14 1.46 -0.13
C GLU A 103 -3.38 1.50 1.38
N GLU A 104 -2.72 2.43 2.07
CA GLU A 104 -2.70 2.54 3.52
C GLU A 104 -2.83 3.99 3.96
N LEU A 105 -3.56 4.23 5.05
CA LEU A 105 -3.71 5.55 5.66
C LEU A 105 -3.36 5.50 7.14
N GLU A 106 -2.65 6.53 7.59
CA GLU A 106 -2.34 6.69 9.01
C GLU A 106 -3.51 7.31 9.75
N VAL A 107 -3.99 6.59 10.77
CA VAL A 107 -5.09 7.02 11.63
C VAL A 107 -4.67 7.08 13.09
N LYS A 108 -5.28 7.99 13.81
CA LYS A 108 -5.17 8.16 15.26
C LYS A 108 -6.43 7.66 15.92
N ALA A 109 -6.31 6.63 16.74
CA ALA A 109 -7.44 6.12 17.52
C ALA A 109 -6.96 5.49 18.84
N LYS A 110 -7.91 5.16 19.70
CA LYS A 110 -7.60 4.29 20.82
C LYS A 110 -7.48 2.85 20.32
N PRO A 111 -6.65 2.01 20.96
CA PRO A 111 -6.46 0.64 20.53
C PRO A 111 -7.74 -0.18 20.39
N ALA A 112 -8.76 0.14 21.21
CA ALA A 112 -10.06 -0.54 21.17
C ALA A 112 -10.93 -0.13 19.96
N ASP A 113 -10.72 1.08 19.43
CA ASP A 113 -11.52 1.68 18.38
C ASP A 113 -10.80 1.63 17.00
N LEU A 114 -9.60 1.04 16.95
CA LEU A 114 -8.80 0.93 15.74
C LEU A 114 -9.47 -0.02 14.73
N PRO A 115 -9.83 0.48 13.53
CA PRO A 115 -10.42 -0.36 12.50
C PRO A 115 -9.37 -1.29 11.90
N LYS A 116 -9.77 -2.48 11.51
CA LYS A 116 -8.90 -3.42 10.79
C LYS A 116 -8.66 -2.97 9.35
N ASN A 117 -9.70 -2.43 8.73
CA ASN A 117 -9.69 -1.94 7.36
C ASN A 117 -10.51 -0.66 7.30
N LEU A 118 -10.18 0.22 6.36
CA LEU A 118 -11.03 1.34 5.95
C LEU A 118 -11.74 0.93 4.67
N GLU A 119 -13.05 0.78 4.71
CA GLU A 119 -13.83 0.35 3.57
C GLU A 119 -14.24 1.56 2.73
N VAL A 120 -14.02 1.44 1.42
CA VAL A 120 -14.39 2.44 0.41
C VAL A 120 -15.37 1.80 -0.56
N ASP A 121 -16.56 2.36 -0.68
CA ASP A 121 -17.59 1.85 -1.58
C ASP A 121 -17.39 2.43 -2.99
N ALA A 122 -17.00 1.57 -3.92
CA ALA A 122 -16.77 1.90 -5.33
C ALA A 122 -18.00 1.63 -6.23
N SER A 123 -19.16 1.29 -5.64
CA SER A 123 -20.38 0.98 -6.43
C SER A 123 -20.88 2.12 -7.30
N LYS A 124 -20.56 3.37 -6.93
CA LYS A 124 -21.02 4.59 -7.61
C LYS A 124 -20.11 5.06 -8.74
N MET A 125 -19.03 4.33 -9.03
CA MET A 125 -18.13 4.69 -10.11
C MET A 125 -18.71 4.27 -11.46
N GLU A 126 -18.93 5.25 -12.36
CA GLU A 126 -19.56 5.05 -13.68
C GLU A 126 -18.61 5.41 -14.82
N THR A 127 -17.84 6.48 -14.67
CA THR A 127 -17.01 7.05 -15.72
C THR A 127 -15.53 7.07 -15.37
N LEU A 128 -14.64 7.20 -16.39
CA LEU A 128 -13.19 7.33 -16.19
C LEU A 128 -12.78 8.58 -15.40
N GLU A 129 -13.65 9.58 -15.33
CA GLU A 129 -13.39 10.81 -14.60
C GLU A 129 -13.71 10.67 -13.10
N ASP A 130 -14.46 9.61 -12.74
CA ASP A 130 -14.82 9.38 -11.34
C ASP A 130 -13.61 8.95 -10.53
N LYS A 131 -13.42 9.64 -9.42
CA LYS A 131 -12.32 9.42 -8.50
C LYS A 131 -12.88 9.37 -7.09
N ILE A 132 -12.36 8.45 -6.31
CA ILE A 132 -12.66 8.41 -4.88
C ILE A 132 -11.51 9.12 -4.16
N THR A 133 -11.87 10.08 -3.33
CA THR A 133 -10.95 10.90 -2.55
C THR A 133 -10.97 10.51 -1.08
N ILE A 134 -10.02 11.03 -0.31
CA ILE A 134 -9.99 10.82 1.15
C ILE A 134 -11.25 11.38 1.83
N ALA A 135 -11.91 12.39 1.22
CA ALA A 135 -13.15 12.95 1.74
C ALA A 135 -14.34 11.98 1.71
N ASP A 136 -14.33 11.02 0.80
CA ASP A 136 -15.40 10.03 0.62
C ASP A 136 -15.27 8.83 1.56
N LEU A 137 -14.17 8.77 2.32
CA LEU A 137 -13.90 7.72 3.30
C LEU A 137 -14.84 7.83 4.50
N THR A 138 -15.55 6.76 4.80
CA THR A 138 -16.36 6.67 6.01
C THR A 138 -15.47 6.22 7.18
N LEU A 139 -15.07 7.17 8.02
CA LEU A 139 -14.33 6.88 9.24
C LEU A 139 -15.29 6.38 10.34
N PRO A 140 -14.91 5.35 11.11
CA PRO A 140 -15.62 4.96 12.32
C PRO A 140 -15.59 6.06 13.39
N GLU A 141 -16.49 5.95 14.37
CA GLU A 141 -16.49 6.86 15.51
C GLU A 141 -15.16 6.79 16.28
N ASN A 142 -14.66 7.92 16.76
CA ASN A 142 -13.41 8.06 17.51
C ASN A 142 -12.10 7.79 16.74
N VAL A 143 -12.13 7.78 15.41
CA VAL A 143 -10.95 7.66 14.55
C VAL A 143 -10.71 8.99 13.86
N GLU A 144 -9.50 9.49 13.95
CA GLU A 144 -9.06 10.72 13.26
C GLU A 144 -7.90 10.39 12.33
N PHE A 145 -7.72 11.13 11.26
CA PHE A 145 -6.50 11.05 10.46
C PHE A 145 -5.29 11.51 11.27
N ALA A 146 -4.17 10.81 11.15
CA ALA A 146 -2.93 11.18 11.83
C ALA A 146 -2.43 12.53 11.37
N ASP A 147 -2.52 12.78 10.10
CA ASP A 147 -2.11 14.02 9.48
C ASP A 147 -3.32 14.93 9.28
N LYS A 148 -3.30 16.10 9.95
CA LYS A 148 -4.35 17.11 9.80
C LYS A 148 -4.20 17.93 8.52
N GLU A 149 -3.03 17.88 7.90
CA GLU A 149 -2.70 18.56 6.64
C GLU A 149 -2.92 17.64 5.42
N LEU A 150 -3.40 16.40 5.62
CA LEU A 150 -3.79 15.52 4.52
C LEU A 150 -4.79 16.25 3.61
N ASP A 151 -4.39 16.38 2.38
CA ASP A 151 -5.24 16.96 1.36
C ASP A 151 -6.43 16.02 1.12
N LYS A 152 -7.61 16.44 1.59
CA LYS A 152 -8.85 15.64 1.47
C LYS A 152 -9.25 15.41 0.01
N GLU A 153 -8.69 16.20 -0.92
CA GLU A 153 -8.89 16.04 -2.35
C GLU A 153 -7.94 14.99 -2.96
N GLN A 154 -7.03 14.43 -2.17
CA GLN A 154 -6.12 13.39 -2.65
C GLN A 154 -6.90 12.15 -3.06
N VAL A 155 -6.61 11.67 -4.27
CA VAL A 155 -7.28 10.54 -4.89
C VAL A 155 -6.77 9.22 -4.30
N ILE A 156 -7.67 8.41 -3.79
CA ILE A 156 -7.39 7.05 -3.32
C ILE A 156 -7.52 6.06 -4.47
N VAL A 157 -8.59 6.18 -5.25
CA VAL A 157 -8.92 5.27 -6.35
C VAL A 157 -9.26 6.05 -7.59
N SER A 158 -8.71 5.65 -8.71
CA SER A 158 -9.05 6.15 -10.04
C SER A 158 -9.33 4.98 -10.99
N LEU A 159 -10.16 5.24 -12.00
CA LEU A 159 -10.43 4.31 -13.07
C LEU A 159 -9.49 4.56 -14.25
N TYR A 160 -9.18 3.49 -14.97
CA TYR A 160 -8.47 3.58 -16.24
C TYR A 160 -9.00 2.54 -17.23
N ASP A 161 -8.87 2.84 -18.51
CA ASP A 161 -9.19 1.90 -19.59
C ASP A 161 -7.94 1.08 -19.95
N PRO A 162 -7.92 -0.23 -19.64
CA PRO A 162 -6.76 -1.06 -19.89
C PRO A 162 -6.48 -1.25 -21.38
N VAL A 163 -7.50 -1.11 -22.23
CA VAL A 163 -7.33 -1.24 -23.69
C VAL A 163 -6.70 0.01 -24.26
N ALA A 164 -7.21 1.18 -23.89
CA ALA A 164 -6.65 2.46 -24.33
C ALA A 164 -5.21 2.65 -23.81
N GLU A 165 -4.92 2.22 -22.59
CA GLU A 165 -3.56 2.30 -22.03
C GLU A 165 -2.60 1.33 -22.73
N ALA A 166 -3.04 0.12 -23.06
CA ALA A 166 -2.25 -0.84 -23.81
C ALA A 166 -1.93 -0.33 -25.23
N GLU A 167 -2.91 0.24 -25.91
CA GLU A 167 -2.71 0.86 -27.24
C GLU A 167 -1.77 2.08 -27.18
N ALA A 168 -1.93 2.92 -26.15
CA ALA A 168 -1.06 4.06 -25.95
C ALA A 168 0.39 3.63 -25.64
N ARG A 169 0.56 2.57 -24.86
CA ARG A 169 1.87 2.01 -24.55
C ARG A 169 2.54 1.39 -25.77
N GLU A 170 1.81 0.62 -26.57
CA GLU A 170 2.33 0.09 -27.84
C GLU A 170 2.69 1.18 -28.84
N ALA A 171 1.89 2.25 -28.90
CA ALA A 171 2.19 3.39 -29.75
C ALA A 171 3.45 4.15 -29.28
N ALA A 172 3.60 4.31 -27.95
CA ALA A 172 4.78 4.93 -27.37
C ALA A 172 6.05 4.07 -27.58
N GLU A 173 5.93 2.74 -27.44
CA GLU A 173 7.05 1.82 -27.65
C GLU A 173 7.48 1.77 -29.12
N LYS A 174 6.52 1.82 -30.07
CA LYS A 174 6.81 1.93 -31.49
C LYS A 174 7.47 3.27 -31.84
N ALA A 175 6.99 4.37 -31.25
CA ALA A 175 7.60 5.68 -31.45
C ALA A 175 9.01 5.77 -30.87
N ALA A 176 9.25 5.14 -29.71
CA ALA A 176 10.59 5.06 -29.14
C ALA A 176 11.54 4.20 -29.96
N ALA A 177 11.07 3.06 -30.48
CA ALA A 177 11.86 2.19 -31.36
C ALA A 177 12.18 2.87 -32.73
N GLU A 178 11.24 3.64 -33.26
CA GLU A 178 11.50 4.45 -34.49
C GLU A 178 12.50 5.59 -34.25
N ALA A 179 12.44 6.21 -33.07
CA ALA A 179 13.40 7.25 -32.70
C ALA A 179 14.83 6.68 -32.51
N GLU A 180 14.94 5.50 -31.86
CA GLU A 180 16.23 4.83 -31.68
C GLU A 180 16.81 4.30 -33.00
N ALA A 181 15.95 3.84 -33.92
CA ALA A 181 16.35 3.44 -35.26
C ALA A 181 16.80 4.64 -36.11
N ALA A 182 16.19 5.81 -35.95
CA ALA A 182 16.58 7.04 -36.65
C ALA A 182 17.94 7.57 -36.14
N GLU A 183 18.17 7.50 -34.81
CA GLU A 183 19.44 7.95 -34.23
C GLU A 183 20.61 7.02 -34.59
N SER A 184 20.37 5.72 -34.69
CA SER A 184 21.37 4.76 -35.18
C SER A 184 21.71 4.92 -36.65
N ALA A 185 20.74 5.33 -37.49
CA ALA A 185 20.96 5.57 -38.90
C ALA A 185 21.76 6.87 -39.17
N GLU A 186 21.61 7.86 -38.27
CA GLU A 186 22.33 9.13 -38.40
C GLU A 186 23.78 9.01 -37.95
N SER A 187 24.07 8.14 -36.98
CA SER A 187 25.43 7.85 -36.51
C SER A 187 26.25 7.06 -37.55
N ASP A 188 25.61 6.15 -38.31
CA ASP A 188 26.30 5.33 -39.32
C ASP A 188 26.60 6.13 -40.60
N SER A 189 25.82 7.17 -40.90
CA SER A 189 26.08 8.08 -42.04
C SER A 189 27.19 9.08 -41.75
N ALA A 190 27.46 9.43 -40.48
CA ALA A 190 28.53 10.35 -40.13
C ALA A 190 29.92 9.68 -40.12
N GLU A 191 29.99 8.37 -39.89
CA GLU A 191 31.26 7.61 -39.93
C GLU A 191 31.72 7.24 -41.32
N ALA A 192 30.80 7.15 -42.29
CA ALA A 192 31.12 6.86 -43.70
C ALA A 192 31.68 8.05 -44.47
N GLU A 193 31.55 9.28 -43.98
CA GLU A 193 32.07 10.51 -44.66
C GLU A 193 33.48 10.92 -44.17
N ALA A 194 33.98 10.27 -43.11
CA ALA A 194 35.30 10.57 -42.56
C ALA A 194 36.46 9.72 -43.13
N GLU A 195 36.20 8.73 -43.98
CA GLU A 195 37.22 7.84 -44.55
C GLU A 195 37.34 7.97 -46.08
N LYS A 196 37.77 9.16 -46.55
CA LYS A 196 38.27 9.34 -47.89
C LYS A 196 39.69 9.94 -47.81
N PRO A 197 40.75 9.15 -48.07
CA PRO A 197 42.11 9.69 -48.17
C PRO A 197 42.31 10.38 -49.48
N ALA A 198 43.03 11.50 -49.45
CA ALA A 198 43.61 12.23 -50.55
C ALA A 198 44.83 11.51 -51.08
#